data_193ca76fc0b19bbb04fb7ed5525c8f2b
#
_entry.id   193ca76fc0b19bbb04fb7ed5525c8f2b
#
_cell.length_a   1.000
_cell.length_b   1.000
_cell.length_c   1.000
_cell.angle_alpha   90.00
_cell.angle_beta   90.00
_cell.angle_gamma   90.00
#
_symmetry.space_group_name_H-M   'P 1'
#
loop_
_entity.id
_entity.type
_entity.pdbx_description
1 polymer ?
#
loop_
_entity_poly.entity_id
_entity_poly.type
_entity_poly.pdbx_seq_one_letter_code
_entity_poly.pdbx_strand_id
1 'polypeptide(L)'
;MESEAKQYHCPNCLADIKFNAATQSFTCEYCRSSFTEAEVIAYQKKLMEQEQEYSQGQQQMPPEQQVTDEEQKAREKFNEETKLYSCPSCGAEIMCDENTAAAFCYYCHNPVILKGRVDGMYRPSMVLPFGFDKDQAVEVYKKWAKKKWFIPKDLLSSAQIDKLTGLYVPFWVARADTSSRLEAIGENVRSWTSGSYRYTETSRFRVIRDAGIHYDGVPADGSQKIEDLLMEAIEPFDYSKAKPFNMAYLSGFFADKYDVDKEQVMPRIQQRMYSNNSSILEASTHYNHLVHKKQYDRTDTLNWDYMLLPVWFMTFDYKGKLWEYAVNGQSGKVAGELPINKGKLALLCTIIGVLAALLILFGGYFIL
;
A
#
# COMPACT_ATOMS: atom_id res chain seq x y z
N MET A 1 24.88 -27.45 18.53
CA MET A 1 25.31 -26.05 18.52
C MET A 1 26.26 -25.91 17.33
N GLU A 2 25.68 -25.63 16.15
CA GLU A 2 26.47 -25.29 14.97
C GLU A 2 26.96 -23.86 15.16
N SER A 3 28.27 -23.68 15.14
CA SER A 3 28.90 -22.37 15.14
C SER A 3 28.62 -21.74 13.77
N GLU A 4 27.67 -20.79 13.67
CA GLU A 4 27.58 -19.94 12.50
C GLU A 4 28.93 -19.25 12.29
N ALA A 5 29.55 -19.55 11.17
CA ALA A 5 30.80 -18.92 10.79
C ALA A 5 30.55 -17.42 10.58
N LYS A 6 31.13 -16.58 11.43
CA LYS A 6 31.03 -15.12 11.28
C LYS A 6 31.60 -14.70 9.93
N GLN A 7 30.77 -14.18 9.07
CA GLN A 7 31.14 -13.69 7.75
C GLN A 7 31.63 -12.24 7.87
N TYR A 8 32.87 -11.98 7.44
CA TYR A 8 33.44 -10.62 7.47
C TYR A 8 33.33 -9.95 6.13
N HIS A 9 32.98 -8.66 6.13
CA HIS A 9 32.77 -7.86 4.92
C HIS A 9 33.87 -6.81 4.72
N CYS A 10 34.20 -6.57 3.46
CA CYS A 10 35.22 -5.62 3.08
C CYS A 10 34.82 -4.17 3.43
N PRO A 11 35.63 -3.40 4.17
CA PRO A 11 35.35 -2.01 4.49
C PRO A 11 35.16 -1.10 3.28
N ASN A 12 35.72 -1.44 2.12
CA ASN A 12 35.67 -0.60 0.92
C ASN A 12 34.49 -0.93 -0.01
N CYS A 13 34.12 -2.23 -0.15
CA CYS A 13 33.14 -2.63 -1.16
C CYS A 13 32.07 -3.59 -0.64
N LEU A 14 32.05 -3.89 0.66
CA LEU A 14 31.09 -4.79 1.34
C LEU A 14 31.09 -6.24 0.86
N ALA A 15 31.93 -6.63 -0.11
CA ALA A 15 32.06 -8.01 -0.52
C ALA A 15 32.69 -8.86 0.61
N ASP A 16 32.45 -10.15 0.59
CA ASP A 16 33.07 -11.09 1.54
C ASP A 16 34.59 -11.07 1.44
N ILE A 17 35.24 -11.05 2.58
CA ILE A 17 36.71 -11.12 2.67
C ILE A 17 37.17 -12.39 3.36
N LYS A 18 38.33 -12.87 2.93
CA LYS A 18 38.95 -14.08 3.49
C LYS A 18 40.29 -13.75 4.09
N PHE A 19 40.63 -14.45 5.18
CA PHE A 19 41.94 -14.38 5.76
C PHE A 19 42.96 -15.08 4.86
N ASN A 20 44.03 -14.37 4.51
CA ASN A 20 45.16 -14.93 3.78
C ASN A 20 46.29 -15.22 4.74
N ALA A 21 46.51 -16.50 5.01
CA ALA A 21 47.55 -16.96 5.97
C ALA A 21 48.99 -16.63 5.53
N ALA A 22 49.22 -16.48 4.22
CA ALA A 22 50.57 -16.15 3.72
C ALA A 22 50.93 -14.69 3.96
N THR A 23 49.97 -13.77 3.86
CA THR A 23 50.18 -12.34 4.08
C THR A 23 49.75 -11.90 5.49
N GLN A 24 49.19 -12.79 6.30
CA GLN A 24 48.59 -12.50 7.62
C GLN A 24 47.63 -11.30 7.59
N SER A 25 46.82 -11.21 6.55
CA SER A 25 45.87 -10.10 6.31
C SER A 25 44.59 -10.59 5.66
N PHE A 26 43.51 -9.79 5.77
CA PHE A 26 42.26 -10.03 5.08
C PHE A 26 42.33 -9.38 3.70
N THR A 27 42.10 -10.15 2.63
CA THR A 27 42.18 -9.67 1.27
C THR A 27 40.81 -9.78 0.60
N CYS A 28 40.36 -8.69 -0.03
CA CYS A 28 39.15 -8.67 -0.84
C CYS A 28 39.47 -9.08 -2.28
N GLU A 29 38.87 -10.16 -2.75
CA GLU A 29 39.03 -10.65 -4.12
C GLU A 29 38.43 -9.68 -5.19
N TYR A 30 37.49 -8.83 -4.78
CA TYR A 30 36.78 -7.91 -5.69
C TYR A 30 37.50 -6.57 -5.87
N CYS A 31 37.77 -5.84 -4.78
CA CYS A 31 38.42 -4.52 -4.86
C CYS A 31 39.93 -4.58 -4.69
N ARG A 32 40.51 -5.78 -4.41
CA ARG A 32 41.92 -6.05 -4.20
C ARG A 32 42.56 -5.30 -3.02
N SER A 33 41.72 -4.74 -2.13
CA SER A 33 42.20 -4.11 -0.90
C SER A 33 42.57 -5.16 0.13
N SER A 34 43.62 -4.88 0.92
CA SER A 34 44.04 -5.70 2.04
C SER A 34 43.88 -4.93 3.33
N PHE A 35 43.43 -5.61 4.38
CA PHE A 35 43.12 -5.03 5.68
C PHE A 35 43.77 -5.89 6.77
N THR A 36 44.21 -5.25 7.82
CA THR A 36 44.63 -5.92 9.04
C THR A 36 43.41 -6.47 9.80
N GLU A 37 43.65 -7.44 10.68
CA GLU A 37 42.59 -7.97 11.56
C GLU A 37 41.89 -6.85 12.37
N ALA A 38 42.71 -5.93 12.91
CA ALA A 38 42.19 -4.81 13.71
C ALA A 38 41.24 -3.88 12.91
N GLU A 39 41.54 -3.59 11.65
CA GLU A 39 40.70 -2.76 10.80
C GLU A 39 39.38 -3.46 10.47
N VAL A 40 39.43 -4.77 10.19
CA VAL A 40 38.21 -5.56 9.91
C VAL A 40 37.32 -5.64 11.14
N ILE A 41 37.89 -5.93 12.30
CA ILE A 41 37.17 -6.01 13.57
C ILE A 41 36.55 -4.64 13.94
N ALA A 42 37.32 -3.55 13.81
CA ALA A 42 36.83 -2.21 14.10
C ALA A 42 35.67 -1.82 13.17
N TYR A 43 35.75 -2.19 11.90
CA TYR A 43 34.67 -1.94 10.95
C TYR A 43 33.41 -2.76 11.27
N GLN A 44 33.56 -4.04 11.58
CA GLN A 44 32.42 -4.89 11.97
C GLN A 44 31.75 -4.41 13.26
N LYS A 45 32.56 -3.98 14.24
CA LYS A 45 32.03 -3.41 15.49
C LYS A 45 31.19 -2.13 15.20
N LYS A 46 31.70 -1.25 14.35
CA LYS A 46 30.98 -0.04 13.95
C LYS A 46 29.66 -0.36 13.23
N LEU A 47 29.63 -1.38 12.37
CA LEU A 47 28.40 -1.85 11.73
C LEU A 47 27.39 -2.38 12.75
N MET A 48 27.83 -3.20 13.70
CA MET A 48 26.96 -3.74 14.75
C MET A 48 26.41 -2.64 15.67
N GLU A 49 27.22 -1.63 16.03
CA GLU A 49 26.78 -0.48 16.82
C GLU A 49 25.71 0.34 16.06
N GLN A 50 25.88 0.54 14.75
CA GLN A 50 24.89 1.20 13.90
C GLN A 50 23.60 0.38 13.76
N GLU A 51 23.68 -0.94 13.56
CA GLU A 51 22.52 -1.83 13.52
C GLU A 51 21.75 -1.82 14.84
N GLN A 52 22.43 -1.78 15.98
CA GLN A 52 21.81 -1.69 17.30
C GLN A 52 21.14 -0.34 17.53
N GLU A 53 21.75 0.76 17.10
CA GLU A 53 21.17 2.11 17.22
C GLU A 53 19.88 2.23 16.41
N TYR A 54 19.86 1.74 15.17
CA TYR A 54 18.64 1.70 14.34
C TYR A 54 17.57 0.72 14.87
N SER A 55 17.98 -0.45 15.40
CA SER A 55 17.04 -1.44 15.95
C SER A 55 16.40 -0.98 17.27
N GLN A 56 17.12 -0.24 18.11
CA GLN A 56 16.56 0.33 19.36
C GLN A 56 15.56 1.46 19.09
N GLY A 57 15.73 2.21 17.98
CA GLY A 57 14.78 3.25 17.56
C GLY A 57 13.41 2.69 17.15
N GLN A 58 13.32 1.45 16.73
CA GLN A 58 12.05 0.80 16.35
C GLN A 58 11.16 0.41 17.56
N GLN A 59 11.72 0.36 18.78
CA GLN A 59 10.98 -0.07 19.98
C GLN A 59 10.40 1.08 20.82
N GLN A 60 10.73 2.34 20.51
CA GLN A 60 10.21 3.49 21.25
C GLN A 60 9.08 4.16 20.46
N MET A 61 7.84 3.72 20.72
CA MET A 61 6.66 4.49 20.33
C MET A 61 6.56 5.75 21.20
N PRO A 62 6.22 6.93 20.63
CA PRO A 62 5.91 8.11 21.41
C PRO A 62 4.73 7.85 22.36
N PRO A 63 4.69 8.48 23.56
CA PRO A 63 3.61 8.28 24.50
C PRO A 63 2.25 8.72 23.92
N GLU A 64 1.20 7.99 24.26
CA GLU A 64 -0.17 8.31 23.85
C GLU A 64 -0.57 9.72 24.30
N GLN A 65 -1.24 10.43 23.38
CA GLN A 65 -1.77 11.75 23.68
C GLN A 65 -2.89 11.63 24.74
N GLN A 66 -2.77 12.40 25.82
CA GLN A 66 -3.82 12.47 26.85
C GLN A 66 -5.08 13.12 26.26
N VAL A 67 -6.23 12.48 26.47
CA VAL A 67 -7.53 12.98 26.02
C VAL A 67 -7.85 14.27 26.78
N THR A 68 -8.12 15.35 26.05
CA THR A 68 -8.50 16.64 26.64
C THR A 68 -9.98 16.68 27.01
N ASP A 69 -10.36 17.57 27.94
CA ASP A 69 -11.77 17.77 28.32
C ASP A 69 -12.66 18.13 27.13
N GLU A 70 -12.14 18.85 26.14
CA GLU A 70 -12.85 19.21 24.92
C GLU A 70 -13.10 17.97 24.03
N GLU A 71 -12.11 17.09 23.93
CA GLU A 71 -12.24 15.86 23.19
C GLU A 71 -13.22 14.89 23.85
N GLN A 72 -13.25 14.84 25.19
CA GLN A 72 -14.22 14.01 25.92
C GLN A 72 -15.64 14.48 25.67
N LYS A 73 -15.93 15.78 25.74
CA LYS A 73 -17.25 16.35 25.39
C LYS A 73 -17.63 16.08 23.93
N ALA A 74 -16.66 16.13 23.02
CA ALA A 74 -16.92 15.82 21.61
C ALA A 74 -17.26 14.32 21.40
N ARG A 75 -16.66 13.40 22.17
CA ARG A 75 -16.98 11.97 22.16
C ARG A 75 -18.38 11.69 22.72
N GLU A 76 -18.76 12.35 23.81
CA GLU A 76 -20.12 12.25 24.38
C GLU A 76 -21.18 12.70 23.38
N LYS A 77 -20.97 13.88 22.77
CA LYS A 77 -21.87 14.39 21.73
C LYS A 77 -21.97 13.45 20.53
N PHE A 78 -20.86 12.90 20.06
CA PHE A 78 -20.85 11.91 18.98
C PHE A 78 -21.69 10.68 19.31
N ASN A 79 -21.57 10.16 20.55
CA ASN A 79 -22.38 9.05 21.03
C ASN A 79 -23.89 9.35 20.99
N GLU A 80 -24.28 10.59 21.32
CA GLU A 80 -25.69 11.00 21.27
C GLU A 80 -26.24 11.13 19.84
N GLU A 81 -25.43 11.59 18.91
CA GLU A 81 -25.84 11.93 17.53
C GLU A 81 -25.71 10.76 16.54
N THR A 82 -25.06 9.64 16.93
CA THR A 82 -24.75 8.55 15.99
C THR A 82 -25.52 7.28 16.28
N LYS A 83 -26.21 6.76 15.25
CA LYS A 83 -26.89 5.46 15.29
C LYS A 83 -25.98 4.36 14.73
N LEU A 84 -26.01 3.20 15.38
CA LEU A 84 -25.32 2.00 14.95
C LEU A 84 -26.32 0.95 14.48
N TYR A 85 -26.17 0.52 13.24
CA TYR A 85 -26.89 -0.60 12.64
C TYR A 85 -25.98 -1.81 12.54
N SER A 86 -26.53 -3.01 12.69
CA SER A 86 -25.81 -4.26 12.51
C SER A 86 -26.49 -5.11 11.45
N CYS A 87 -25.71 -5.71 10.59
CA CYS A 87 -26.19 -6.68 9.61
C CYS A 87 -26.15 -8.10 10.21
N PRO A 88 -27.29 -8.76 10.44
CA PRO A 88 -27.31 -10.11 11.00
C PRO A 88 -26.74 -11.17 10.07
N SER A 89 -26.60 -10.86 8.76
CA SER A 89 -26.14 -11.80 7.74
C SER A 89 -24.61 -11.83 7.61
N CYS A 90 -23.94 -10.67 7.57
CA CYS A 90 -22.49 -10.60 7.39
C CYS A 90 -21.75 -9.96 8.58
N GLY A 91 -22.48 -9.52 9.61
CA GLY A 91 -21.90 -8.92 10.82
C GLY A 91 -21.36 -7.51 10.65
N ALA A 92 -21.61 -6.83 9.51
CA ALA A 92 -21.19 -5.45 9.32
C ALA A 92 -21.86 -4.49 10.29
N GLU A 93 -21.12 -3.53 10.83
CA GLU A 93 -21.63 -2.47 11.70
C GLU A 93 -21.54 -1.13 10.96
N ILE A 94 -22.70 -0.50 10.78
CA ILE A 94 -22.91 0.68 9.95
C ILE A 94 -23.26 1.86 10.84
N MET A 95 -22.47 2.92 10.76
CA MET A 95 -22.75 4.19 11.45
C MET A 95 -23.52 5.15 10.55
N CYS A 96 -24.52 5.81 11.10
CA CYS A 96 -25.29 6.85 10.43
C CYS A 96 -25.53 8.02 11.39
N ASP A 97 -25.82 9.20 10.84
CA ASP A 97 -26.35 10.29 11.61
C ASP A 97 -27.75 9.98 12.15
N GLU A 98 -28.26 10.78 13.07
CA GLU A 98 -29.56 10.56 13.72
C GLU A 98 -30.73 10.57 12.71
N ASN A 99 -30.61 11.30 11.60
CA ASN A 99 -31.66 11.48 10.61
C ASN A 99 -31.60 10.44 9.48
N THR A 100 -30.46 9.77 9.30
CA THR A 100 -30.28 8.72 8.28
C THR A 100 -30.71 7.37 8.84
N ALA A 101 -31.49 6.63 8.08
CA ALA A 101 -31.88 5.26 8.39
C ALA A 101 -31.24 4.30 7.39
N ALA A 102 -30.38 3.41 7.89
CA ALA A 102 -29.87 2.30 7.10
C ALA A 102 -30.96 1.23 6.94
N ALA A 103 -31.41 0.99 5.73
CA ALA A 103 -32.41 -0.05 5.43
C ALA A 103 -31.76 -1.37 5.00
N PHE A 104 -30.58 -1.33 4.43
CA PHE A 104 -29.84 -2.49 3.91
C PHE A 104 -28.33 -2.36 4.13
N CYS A 105 -27.67 -3.49 4.14
CA CYS A 105 -26.22 -3.57 4.21
C CYS A 105 -25.59 -3.33 2.83
N TYR A 106 -24.66 -2.41 2.72
CA TYR A 106 -23.98 -2.09 1.46
C TYR A 106 -22.96 -3.19 1.05
N TYR A 107 -22.62 -4.10 1.96
CA TYR A 107 -21.77 -5.26 1.63
C TYR A 107 -22.58 -6.41 1.01
N CYS A 108 -23.59 -6.91 1.71
CA CYS A 108 -24.31 -8.12 1.31
C CYS A 108 -25.76 -7.85 0.87
N HIS A 109 -26.23 -6.61 0.88
CA HIS A 109 -27.56 -6.14 0.54
C HIS A 109 -28.73 -6.70 1.36
N ASN A 110 -28.43 -7.40 2.47
CA ASN A 110 -29.46 -7.86 3.40
C ASN A 110 -29.94 -6.72 4.30
N PRO A 111 -31.18 -6.79 4.84
CA PRO A 111 -31.70 -5.82 5.79
C PRO A 111 -30.81 -5.71 7.03
N VAL A 112 -30.68 -4.51 7.56
CA VAL A 112 -29.93 -4.24 8.81
C VAL A 112 -30.88 -3.88 9.94
N ILE A 113 -30.45 -4.09 11.19
CA ILE A 113 -31.19 -3.75 12.38
C ILE A 113 -30.47 -2.70 13.20
N LEU A 114 -31.22 -1.78 13.80
CA LEU A 114 -30.68 -0.79 14.70
C LEU A 114 -30.16 -1.51 15.97
N LYS A 115 -28.86 -1.39 16.25
CA LYS A 115 -28.19 -1.97 17.42
C LYS A 115 -28.19 -1.01 18.61
N GLY A 116 -28.10 0.28 18.34
CA GLY A 116 -28.03 1.31 19.37
C GLY A 116 -27.28 2.55 18.91
N ARG A 117 -26.49 3.11 19.83
CA ARG A 117 -25.62 4.25 19.59
C ARG A 117 -24.16 3.79 19.51
N VAL A 118 -23.31 4.59 18.86
CA VAL A 118 -21.88 4.32 18.75
C VAL A 118 -21.17 4.86 19.97
N ASP A 119 -20.24 4.08 20.54
CA ASP A 119 -19.38 4.57 21.61
C ASP A 119 -18.49 5.72 21.10
N GLY A 120 -18.32 6.77 21.91
CA GLY A 120 -17.52 7.94 21.55
C GLY A 120 -16.06 7.65 21.27
N MET A 121 -15.53 6.48 21.68
CA MET A 121 -14.18 6.04 21.30
C MET A 121 -14.00 5.84 19.78
N TYR A 122 -15.09 5.57 19.05
CA TYR A 122 -15.09 5.43 17.59
C TYR A 122 -15.27 6.76 16.84
N ARG A 123 -15.24 7.90 17.55
CA ARG A 123 -15.32 9.21 16.92
C ARG A 123 -14.06 9.50 16.11
N PRO A 124 -14.20 9.77 14.80
CA PRO A 124 -13.08 10.20 13.99
C PRO A 124 -12.51 11.54 14.45
N SER A 125 -11.21 11.74 14.32
CA SER A 125 -10.59 13.06 14.51
C SER A 125 -10.83 13.96 13.29
N MET A 126 -10.76 13.37 12.10
CA MET A 126 -10.83 14.08 10.82
C MET A 126 -11.76 13.35 9.84
N VAL A 127 -12.24 14.08 8.86
CA VAL A 127 -12.98 13.55 7.71
C VAL A 127 -12.49 14.22 6.43
N LEU A 128 -12.37 13.44 5.37
CA LEU A 128 -12.14 13.96 4.03
C LEU A 128 -13.50 13.99 3.30
N PRO A 129 -14.06 15.16 3.00
CA PRO A 129 -15.38 15.25 2.35
C PRO A 129 -15.39 14.65 0.95
N PHE A 130 -16.55 14.11 0.52
CA PHE A 130 -16.76 13.74 -0.87
C PHE A 130 -16.52 14.93 -1.79
N GLY A 131 -15.78 14.72 -2.87
CA GLY A 131 -15.46 15.74 -3.88
C GLY A 131 -16.52 15.86 -4.98
N PHE A 132 -17.42 14.86 -5.10
CA PHE A 132 -18.46 14.79 -6.14
C PHE A 132 -19.61 13.88 -5.69
N ASP A 133 -20.75 14.06 -6.33
CA ASP A 133 -22.00 13.37 -6.03
C ASP A 133 -22.10 11.96 -6.65
N LYS A 134 -23.22 11.26 -6.36
CA LYS A 134 -23.50 9.92 -6.86
C LYS A 134 -23.57 9.86 -8.39
N ASP A 135 -24.17 10.84 -9.03
CA ASP A 135 -24.35 10.83 -10.48
C ASP A 135 -23.00 10.94 -11.20
N GLN A 136 -22.11 11.78 -10.69
CA GLN A 136 -20.74 11.89 -11.16
C GLN A 136 -19.95 10.60 -10.91
N ALA A 137 -20.12 9.96 -9.74
CA ALA A 137 -19.50 8.66 -9.44
C ALA A 137 -19.96 7.57 -10.41
N VAL A 138 -21.25 7.53 -10.74
CA VAL A 138 -21.83 6.62 -11.73
C VAL A 138 -21.21 6.83 -13.11
N GLU A 139 -21.03 8.07 -13.52
CA GLU A 139 -20.40 8.37 -14.83
C GLU A 139 -18.91 7.96 -14.85
N VAL A 140 -18.18 8.19 -13.77
CA VAL A 140 -16.78 7.74 -13.60
C VAL A 140 -16.71 6.21 -13.71
N TYR A 141 -17.56 5.50 -12.97
CA TYR A 141 -17.64 4.04 -13.01
C TYR A 141 -17.97 3.51 -14.40
N LYS A 142 -19.02 4.03 -15.05
CA LYS A 142 -19.41 3.64 -16.41
C LYS A 142 -18.28 3.84 -17.43
N LYS A 143 -17.58 4.96 -17.33
CA LYS A 143 -16.45 5.30 -18.20
C LYS A 143 -15.28 4.32 -18.02
N TRP A 144 -15.00 3.94 -16.78
CA TRP A 144 -13.97 2.94 -16.45
C TRP A 144 -14.37 1.55 -16.94
N ALA A 145 -15.61 1.11 -16.66
CA ALA A 145 -16.10 -0.21 -17.04
C ALA A 145 -16.18 -0.38 -18.56
N LYS A 146 -16.63 0.62 -19.31
CA LYS A 146 -16.70 0.57 -20.79
C LYS A 146 -15.35 0.32 -21.47
N LYS A 147 -14.23 0.65 -20.83
CA LYS A 147 -12.88 0.35 -21.35
C LYS A 147 -12.52 -1.13 -21.28
N LYS A 148 -13.32 -1.95 -20.60
CA LYS A 148 -13.05 -3.38 -20.37
C LYS A 148 -13.90 -4.23 -21.31
N TRP A 149 -13.29 -4.94 -22.24
CA TRP A 149 -13.98 -5.64 -23.34
C TRP A 149 -14.75 -6.89 -22.92
N PHE A 150 -14.30 -7.57 -21.87
CA PHE A 150 -14.83 -8.89 -21.48
C PHE A 150 -15.80 -8.87 -20.29
N ILE A 151 -16.30 -7.71 -19.89
CA ILE A 151 -17.25 -7.63 -18.79
C ILE A 151 -18.64 -8.15 -19.17
N PRO A 152 -19.39 -8.70 -18.20
CA PRO A 152 -20.81 -8.99 -18.36
C PRO A 152 -21.61 -7.71 -18.66
N LYS A 153 -22.66 -7.84 -19.46
CA LYS A 153 -23.53 -6.68 -19.76
C LYS A 153 -24.29 -6.19 -18.52
N ASP A 154 -24.65 -7.10 -17.65
CA ASP A 154 -25.45 -6.85 -16.44
C ASP A 154 -24.73 -5.92 -15.45
N LEU A 155 -23.39 -5.88 -15.50
CA LEU A 155 -22.59 -5.00 -14.67
C LEU A 155 -22.88 -3.51 -14.88
N LEU A 156 -23.37 -3.13 -16.07
CA LEU A 156 -23.75 -1.75 -16.42
C LEU A 156 -25.28 -1.54 -16.39
N SER A 157 -26.03 -2.48 -15.85
CA SER A 157 -27.48 -2.33 -15.69
C SER A 157 -27.82 -1.26 -14.66
N SER A 158 -28.96 -0.59 -14.81
CA SER A 158 -29.44 0.41 -13.83
C SER A 158 -29.56 -0.19 -12.44
N ALA A 159 -30.15 -1.38 -12.33
CA ALA A 159 -30.31 -2.09 -11.04
C ALA A 159 -28.98 -2.34 -10.31
N GLN A 160 -27.88 -2.51 -11.05
CA GLN A 160 -26.56 -2.68 -10.46
C GLN A 160 -25.93 -1.33 -10.09
N ILE A 161 -26.07 -0.35 -10.96
CA ILE A 161 -25.55 1.01 -10.76
C ILE A 161 -26.20 1.68 -9.55
N ASP A 162 -27.49 1.43 -9.32
CA ASP A 162 -28.26 1.98 -8.19
C ASP A 162 -27.69 1.52 -6.82
N LYS A 163 -26.96 0.39 -6.81
CA LYS A 163 -26.27 -0.13 -5.62
C LYS A 163 -25.01 0.65 -5.26
N LEU A 164 -24.50 1.52 -6.14
CA LEU A 164 -23.36 2.37 -5.82
C LEU A 164 -23.70 3.27 -4.64
N THR A 165 -22.99 3.11 -3.55
CA THR A 165 -23.28 3.73 -2.26
C THR A 165 -22.08 4.57 -1.80
N GLY A 166 -22.36 5.77 -1.32
CA GLY A 166 -21.35 6.62 -0.67
C GLY A 166 -21.07 6.12 0.74
N LEU A 167 -19.85 5.72 0.96
CA LEU A 167 -19.37 5.13 2.21
C LEU A 167 -18.16 5.91 2.72
N TYR A 168 -18.19 6.30 3.96
CA TYR A 168 -17.01 6.73 4.67
C TYR A 168 -16.32 5.52 5.29
N VAL A 169 -15.15 5.19 4.77
CA VAL A 169 -14.32 4.07 5.26
C VAL A 169 -13.39 4.58 6.34
N PRO A 170 -13.25 3.86 7.48
CA PRO A 170 -12.31 4.20 8.54
C PRO A 170 -10.87 3.97 8.08
N PHE A 171 -10.00 4.94 8.32
CA PHE A 171 -8.57 4.83 8.07
C PHE A 171 -7.75 5.32 9.25
N TRP A 172 -6.70 4.60 9.53
CA TRP A 172 -5.59 5.07 10.35
C TRP A 172 -4.58 5.74 9.44
N VAL A 173 -4.36 7.03 9.64
CA VAL A 173 -3.42 7.82 8.84
C VAL A 173 -2.24 8.22 9.73
N ALA A 174 -1.08 7.65 9.45
CA ALA A 174 0.13 7.92 10.21
C ALA A 174 0.88 9.11 9.60
N ARG A 175 1.21 10.10 10.44
CA ARG A 175 2.17 11.17 10.14
C ARG A 175 3.46 10.86 10.85
N ALA A 176 4.56 10.82 10.13
CA ALA A 176 5.82 10.37 10.68
C ALA A 176 7.02 11.12 10.10
N ASP A 177 8.05 11.28 10.93
CA ASP A 177 9.40 11.59 10.48
C ASP A 177 10.24 10.32 10.63
N THR A 178 10.99 10.00 9.59
CA THR A 178 11.87 8.83 9.59
C THR A 178 13.27 9.22 9.17
N SER A 179 14.25 8.59 9.81
CA SER A 179 15.64 8.62 9.38
C SER A 179 15.98 7.28 8.75
N SER A 180 16.43 7.30 7.50
CA SER A 180 16.69 6.09 6.73
C SER A 180 18.09 6.10 6.16
N ARG A 181 18.76 4.92 6.19
CA ARG A 181 20.10 4.72 5.65
C ARG A 181 20.13 3.49 4.76
N LEU A 182 20.64 3.66 3.55
CA LEU A 182 20.92 2.60 2.59
C LEU A 182 22.42 2.39 2.47
N GLU A 183 22.88 1.16 2.66
CA GLU A 183 24.23 0.71 2.30
C GLU A 183 24.12 -0.34 1.20
N ALA A 184 24.88 -0.16 0.12
CA ALA A 184 24.82 -1.04 -1.04
C ALA A 184 26.15 -1.03 -1.82
N ILE A 185 26.25 -1.94 -2.78
CA ILE A 185 27.25 -1.85 -3.86
C ILE A 185 26.55 -1.40 -5.13
N GLY A 186 26.97 -0.28 -5.67
CA GLY A 186 26.54 0.22 -6.98
C GLY A 186 27.39 -0.39 -8.09
N GLU A 187 26.75 -0.94 -9.10
CA GLU A 187 27.41 -1.50 -10.27
C GLU A 187 27.09 -0.69 -11.51
N ASN A 188 28.13 -0.29 -12.24
CA ASN A 188 28.01 0.24 -13.59
C ASN A 188 28.58 -0.78 -14.57
N VAL A 189 27.73 -1.25 -15.49
CA VAL A 189 28.09 -2.25 -16.48
C VAL A 189 28.22 -1.58 -17.84
N ARG A 190 29.39 -1.75 -18.45
CA ARG A 190 29.68 -1.29 -19.81
C ARG A 190 30.06 -2.49 -20.68
N SER A 191 29.42 -2.63 -21.82
CA SER A 191 29.74 -3.68 -22.78
C SER A 191 30.07 -3.08 -24.15
N TRP A 192 31.11 -3.62 -24.79
CA TRP A 192 31.47 -3.26 -26.15
C TRP A 192 31.98 -4.49 -26.89
N THR A 193 32.01 -4.41 -28.23
CA THR A 193 32.52 -5.47 -29.08
C THR A 193 33.79 -4.96 -29.75
N SER A 194 34.85 -5.79 -29.77
CA SER A 194 36.08 -5.52 -30.53
C SER A 194 36.47 -6.81 -31.25
N GLY A 195 36.46 -6.77 -32.56
CA GLY A 195 36.60 -7.96 -33.41
C GLY A 195 35.48 -8.97 -33.14
N SER A 196 35.86 -10.23 -32.89
CA SER A 196 34.93 -11.33 -32.58
C SER A 196 34.56 -11.45 -31.13
N TYR A 197 35.06 -10.58 -30.26
CA TYR A 197 34.88 -10.67 -28.82
C TYR A 197 33.97 -9.57 -28.28
N ARG A 198 33.10 -9.96 -27.34
CA ARG A 198 32.33 -9.02 -26.53
C ARG A 198 33.02 -8.86 -25.19
N TYR A 199 33.34 -7.65 -24.84
CA TYR A 199 33.91 -7.29 -23.54
C TYR A 199 32.81 -6.71 -22.66
N THR A 200 32.86 -7.07 -21.38
CA THR A 200 31.96 -6.48 -20.35
C THR A 200 32.84 -6.07 -19.18
N GLU A 201 32.76 -4.80 -18.86
CA GLU A 201 33.40 -4.19 -17.70
C GLU A 201 32.33 -3.87 -16.66
N THR A 202 32.56 -4.30 -15.41
CA THR A 202 31.71 -3.98 -14.28
C THR A 202 32.49 -3.21 -13.25
N SER A 203 32.18 -1.93 -13.10
CA SER A 203 32.77 -1.08 -12.05
C SER A 203 31.89 -1.10 -10.82
N ARG A 204 32.48 -1.31 -9.63
CA ARG A 204 31.78 -1.44 -8.36
C ARG A 204 32.15 -0.30 -7.42
N PHE A 205 31.11 0.24 -6.73
CA PHE A 205 31.26 1.36 -5.82
C PHE A 205 30.49 1.11 -4.54
N ARG A 206 31.07 1.44 -3.40
CA ARG A 206 30.33 1.47 -2.14
C ARG A 206 29.38 2.66 -2.16
N VAL A 207 28.11 2.40 -1.92
CA VAL A 207 27.05 3.39 -1.88
C VAL A 207 26.53 3.50 -0.45
N ILE A 208 26.51 4.74 0.06
CA ILE A 208 25.85 5.05 1.34
C ILE A 208 24.93 6.24 1.03
N ARG A 209 23.68 6.14 1.46
CA ARG A 209 22.68 7.20 1.39
C ARG A 209 21.98 7.33 2.73
N ASP A 210 21.91 8.55 3.22
CA ASP A 210 21.18 8.90 4.42
C ASP A 210 20.11 9.92 4.03
N ALA A 211 18.89 9.77 4.54
CA ALA A 211 17.79 10.71 4.33
C ALA A 211 16.91 10.82 5.56
N GLY A 212 16.49 12.06 5.88
CA GLY A 212 15.33 12.33 6.70
C GLY A 212 14.11 12.44 5.79
N ILE A 213 13.06 11.67 6.05
CA ILE A 213 11.86 11.61 5.21
C ILE A 213 10.66 11.93 6.08
N HIS A 214 9.90 12.93 5.65
CA HIS A 214 8.66 13.36 6.28
C HIS A 214 7.46 12.79 5.55
N TYR A 215 6.50 12.25 6.32
CA TYR A 215 5.25 11.71 5.84
C TYR A 215 4.09 12.53 6.40
N ASP A 216 3.34 13.22 5.52
CA ASP A 216 2.10 13.92 5.87
C ASP A 216 0.92 12.97 6.11
N GLY A 217 0.99 11.75 5.58
CA GLY A 217 -0.02 10.73 5.77
C GLY A 217 0.29 9.42 5.06
N VAL A 218 0.47 8.36 5.83
CA VAL A 218 0.54 6.98 5.35
C VAL A 218 -0.73 6.28 5.81
N PRO A 219 -1.68 5.99 4.91
CA PRO A 219 -2.95 5.42 5.29
C PRO A 219 -2.90 3.91 5.43
N ALA A 220 -3.75 3.38 6.30
CA ALA A 220 -4.16 1.99 6.32
C ALA A 220 -5.64 1.94 6.72
N ASP A 221 -6.47 1.22 5.98
CA ASP A 221 -7.89 1.08 6.33
C ASP A 221 -8.05 0.29 7.62
N GLY A 222 -9.08 0.64 8.36
CA GLY A 222 -9.44 0.06 9.65
C GLY A 222 -10.60 -0.91 9.56
N SER A 223 -10.88 -1.51 8.40
CA SER A 223 -12.02 -2.41 8.18
C SER A 223 -11.57 -3.78 7.67
N GLN A 224 -11.95 -4.84 8.38
CA GLN A 224 -11.74 -6.23 7.90
C GLN A 224 -12.71 -6.62 6.78
N LYS A 225 -13.74 -5.81 6.52
CA LYS A 225 -14.81 -6.11 5.56
C LYS A 225 -14.44 -5.78 4.13
N ILE A 226 -13.54 -4.83 3.94
CA ILE A 226 -13.08 -4.37 2.63
C ILE A 226 -11.68 -4.92 2.42
N GLU A 227 -11.40 -5.35 1.21
CA GLU A 227 -10.06 -5.86 0.89
C GLU A 227 -9.04 -4.72 0.92
N ASP A 228 -7.96 -4.87 1.71
CA ASP A 228 -6.87 -3.89 1.85
C ASP A 228 -6.34 -3.43 0.48
N LEU A 229 -6.11 -4.39 -0.45
CA LEU A 229 -5.60 -4.08 -1.78
C LEU A 229 -6.56 -3.21 -2.60
N LEU A 230 -7.87 -3.34 -2.37
CA LEU A 230 -8.87 -2.49 -3.03
C LEU A 230 -8.76 -1.05 -2.54
N MET A 231 -8.58 -0.86 -1.23
CA MET A 231 -8.40 0.47 -0.64
C MET A 231 -7.08 1.11 -1.06
N GLU A 232 -6.00 0.37 -1.09
CA GLU A 232 -4.71 0.85 -1.59
C GLU A 232 -4.76 1.21 -3.09
N ALA A 233 -5.51 0.46 -3.88
CA ALA A 233 -5.64 0.69 -5.32
C ALA A 233 -6.37 1.99 -5.68
N ILE A 234 -7.24 2.52 -4.82
CA ILE A 234 -7.90 3.81 -5.04
C ILE A 234 -7.09 5.02 -4.54
N GLU A 235 -6.00 4.81 -3.82
CA GLU A 235 -5.11 5.91 -3.42
C GLU A 235 -4.44 6.59 -4.63
N PRO A 236 -3.95 7.85 -4.52
CA PRO A 236 -3.83 8.65 -3.30
C PRO A 236 -5.07 9.46 -2.95
N PHE A 237 -5.16 9.86 -1.68
CA PHE A 237 -6.05 10.90 -1.19
C PHE A 237 -5.25 12.17 -0.89
N ASP A 238 -5.86 13.33 -1.11
CA ASP A 238 -5.28 14.64 -0.79
C ASP A 238 -5.71 15.05 0.63
N TYR A 239 -4.88 14.72 1.62
CA TYR A 239 -5.15 14.99 3.03
C TYR A 239 -5.15 16.48 3.39
N SER A 240 -4.61 17.36 2.54
CA SER A 240 -4.66 18.82 2.76
C SER A 240 -6.10 19.36 2.80
N LYS A 241 -7.04 18.61 2.24
CA LYS A 241 -8.49 18.92 2.23
C LYS A 241 -9.26 18.30 3.40
N ALA A 242 -8.59 17.55 4.26
CA ALA A 242 -9.24 16.99 5.45
C ALA A 242 -9.75 18.10 6.38
N LYS A 243 -10.88 17.84 7.02
CA LYS A 243 -11.54 18.75 7.95
C LYS A 243 -11.69 18.09 9.31
N PRO A 244 -11.71 18.84 10.40
CA PRO A 244 -12.15 18.31 11.69
C PRO A 244 -13.51 17.63 11.54
N PHE A 245 -13.65 16.45 12.14
CA PHE A 245 -14.87 15.67 11.99
C PHE A 245 -16.10 16.42 12.55
N ASN A 246 -17.18 16.42 11.77
CA ASN A 246 -18.51 16.89 12.18
C ASN A 246 -19.56 15.93 11.60
N MET A 247 -20.62 15.64 12.38
CA MET A 247 -21.70 14.74 11.98
C MET A 247 -22.40 15.16 10.68
N ALA A 248 -22.43 16.45 10.37
CA ALA A 248 -23.01 16.95 9.11
C ALA A 248 -22.41 16.31 7.85
N TYR A 249 -21.15 15.83 7.90
CA TYR A 249 -20.53 15.14 6.77
C TYR A 249 -21.08 13.73 6.53
N LEU A 250 -21.71 13.11 7.54
CA LEU A 250 -22.35 11.80 7.39
C LEU A 250 -23.78 11.91 6.83
N SER A 251 -24.35 13.11 6.73
CA SER A 251 -25.71 13.28 6.23
C SER A 251 -25.85 12.79 4.78
N GLY A 252 -26.67 11.76 4.57
CA GLY A 252 -26.87 11.12 3.27
C GLY A 252 -25.80 10.08 2.88
N PHE A 253 -24.86 9.79 3.76
CA PHE A 253 -23.81 8.79 3.57
C PHE A 253 -23.81 7.77 4.70
N PHE A 254 -23.28 6.59 4.43
CA PHE A 254 -22.97 5.61 5.46
C PHE A 254 -21.50 5.76 5.91
N ALA A 255 -21.22 5.35 7.13
CA ALA A 255 -19.87 5.22 7.62
C ALA A 255 -19.67 3.82 8.19
N ASP A 256 -18.52 3.25 7.93
CA ASP A 256 -18.10 2.01 8.58
C ASP A 256 -17.42 2.34 9.91
N LYS A 257 -17.60 1.47 10.89
CA LYS A 257 -16.89 1.54 12.17
C LYS A 257 -15.59 0.73 12.03
N TYR A 258 -14.46 1.24 12.50
CA TYR A 258 -13.26 0.44 12.47
C TYR A 258 -13.41 -0.82 13.36
N ASP A 259 -12.91 -1.93 12.87
CA ASP A 259 -12.76 -3.21 13.56
C ASP A 259 -11.32 -3.73 13.56
N VAL A 260 -10.39 -2.90 13.00
CA VAL A 260 -8.94 -3.09 13.05
C VAL A 260 -8.32 -1.89 13.76
N ASP A 261 -7.66 -2.12 14.87
CA ASP A 261 -7.03 -1.08 15.69
C ASP A 261 -5.70 -0.60 15.08
N LYS A 262 -5.23 0.58 15.52
CA LYS A 262 -3.98 1.19 15.06
C LYS A 262 -2.76 0.27 15.28
N GLU A 263 -2.75 -0.52 16.35
CA GLU A 263 -1.70 -1.49 16.66
C GLU A 263 -1.64 -2.62 15.63
N GLN A 264 -2.80 -3.04 15.13
CA GLN A 264 -2.91 -4.10 14.13
C GLN A 264 -2.47 -3.62 12.73
N VAL A 265 -2.71 -2.36 12.39
CA VAL A 265 -2.28 -1.78 11.10
C VAL A 265 -0.83 -1.31 11.11
N MET A 266 -0.21 -1.15 12.28
CA MET A 266 1.16 -0.67 12.44
C MET A 266 2.18 -1.40 11.54
N PRO A 267 2.23 -2.75 11.50
CA PRO A 267 3.19 -3.46 10.66
C PRO A 267 3.04 -3.12 9.17
N ARG A 268 1.79 -2.92 8.70
CA ARG A 268 1.50 -2.54 7.31
C ARG A 268 2.00 -1.13 7.01
N ILE A 269 1.78 -0.19 7.91
CA ILE A 269 2.29 1.19 7.77
C ILE A 269 3.82 1.21 7.78
N GLN A 270 4.46 0.49 8.69
CA GLN A 270 5.92 0.38 8.74
C GLN A 270 6.48 -0.20 7.43
N GLN A 271 5.86 -1.25 6.90
CA GLN A 271 6.25 -1.85 5.62
C GLN A 271 6.10 -0.88 4.45
N ARG A 272 5.03 -0.06 4.43
CA ARG A 272 4.82 0.98 3.40
C ARG A 272 5.88 2.07 3.49
N MET A 273 6.19 2.56 4.69
CA MET A 273 7.27 3.54 4.90
C MET A 273 8.62 2.95 4.50
N TYR A 274 8.93 1.71 4.93
CA TYR A 274 10.17 1.01 4.55
C TYR A 274 10.34 0.92 3.03
N SER A 275 9.31 0.47 2.32
CA SER A 275 9.34 0.33 0.85
C SER A 275 9.50 1.68 0.15
N ASN A 276 8.86 2.72 0.67
CA ASN A 276 8.97 4.07 0.12
C ASN A 276 10.35 4.67 0.39
N ASN A 277 10.88 4.53 1.61
CA ASN A 277 12.24 4.94 1.97
C ASN A 277 13.26 4.28 1.04
N SER A 278 13.11 2.95 0.81
CA SER A 278 13.95 2.20 -0.13
C SER A 278 13.92 2.84 -1.53
N SER A 279 12.73 3.10 -2.03
CA SER A 279 12.54 3.69 -3.36
C SER A 279 13.19 5.07 -3.47
N ILE A 280 13.05 5.93 -2.47
CA ILE A 280 13.65 7.27 -2.43
C ILE A 280 15.18 7.18 -2.41
N LEU A 281 15.73 6.34 -1.53
CA LEU A 281 17.17 6.18 -1.39
C LEU A 281 17.80 5.57 -2.65
N GLU A 282 17.18 4.55 -3.23
CA GLU A 282 17.63 3.93 -4.47
C GLU A 282 17.56 4.89 -5.66
N ALA A 283 16.47 5.66 -5.80
CA ALA A 283 16.30 6.67 -6.84
C ALA A 283 17.33 7.81 -6.74
N SER A 284 17.88 8.07 -5.57
CA SER A 284 18.95 9.05 -5.36
C SER A 284 20.33 8.59 -5.89
N THR A 285 20.44 7.33 -6.35
CA THR A 285 21.66 6.75 -6.90
C THR A 285 21.63 6.75 -8.42
N HIS A 286 22.81 6.68 -9.06
CA HIS A 286 22.97 6.72 -10.51
C HIS A 286 23.71 5.50 -11.04
N TYR A 287 23.49 4.32 -10.45
CA TYR A 287 24.11 3.07 -10.85
C TYR A 287 23.16 2.23 -11.69
N ASN A 288 23.71 1.37 -12.57
CA ASN A 288 22.88 0.46 -13.35
C ASN A 288 22.19 -0.56 -12.46
N HIS A 289 22.89 -1.05 -11.43
CA HIS A 289 22.36 -2.00 -10.46
C HIS A 289 22.84 -1.66 -9.05
N LEU A 290 21.99 -1.95 -8.06
CA LEU A 290 22.35 -1.95 -6.66
C LEU A 290 22.27 -3.38 -6.13
N VAL A 291 23.38 -3.89 -5.62
CA VAL A 291 23.49 -5.24 -5.03
C VAL A 291 23.93 -5.15 -3.58
N HIS A 292 23.71 -6.21 -2.81
CA HIS A 292 24.03 -6.29 -1.38
C HIS A 292 23.43 -5.13 -0.57
N LYS A 293 22.14 -4.82 -0.83
CA LYS A 293 21.44 -3.75 -0.16
C LYS A 293 21.17 -4.10 1.30
N LYS A 294 21.51 -3.17 2.21
CA LYS A 294 21.08 -3.14 3.60
C LYS A 294 20.43 -1.79 3.87
N GLN A 295 19.25 -1.83 4.44
CA GLN A 295 18.50 -0.62 4.80
C GLN A 295 18.22 -0.62 6.28
N TYR A 296 18.40 0.53 6.89
CA TYR A 296 18.17 0.78 8.31
C TYR A 296 17.23 1.97 8.42
N ASP A 297 16.07 1.75 8.99
CA ASP A 297 15.05 2.78 9.20
C ASP A 297 14.80 2.98 10.68
N ARG A 298 14.68 4.24 11.08
CA ARG A 298 14.24 4.64 12.40
C ARG A 298 13.07 5.61 12.24
N THR A 299 12.02 5.39 12.99
CA THR A 299 10.91 6.33 13.12
C THR A 299 11.23 7.30 14.26
N ASP A 300 11.42 8.57 13.93
CA ASP A 300 11.78 9.62 14.89
C ASP A 300 10.53 10.19 15.59
N THR A 301 9.46 10.40 14.81
CA THR A 301 8.14 10.82 15.31
C THR A 301 7.04 9.98 14.65
N LEU A 302 5.95 9.72 15.38
CA LEU A 302 4.79 9.03 14.85
C LEU A 302 3.51 9.54 15.52
N ASN A 303 2.63 10.12 14.71
CA ASN A 303 1.33 10.59 15.13
C ASN A 303 0.25 9.92 14.29
N TRP A 304 -0.93 9.71 14.90
CA TRP A 304 -2.04 9.02 14.28
C TRP A 304 -3.28 9.89 14.21
N ASP A 305 -3.93 9.87 13.07
CA ASP A 305 -5.28 10.37 12.91
C ASP A 305 -6.20 9.22 12.54
N TYR A 306 -7.31 9.08 13.29
CA TYR A 306 -8.43 8.30 12.84
C TYR A 306 -9.27 9.15 11.91
N MET A 307 -9.29 8.81 10.61
CA MET A 307 -9.98 9.57 9.57
C MET A 307 -11.06 8.74 8.89
N LEU A 308 -12.12 9.43 8.48
CA LEU A 308 -13.09 8.89 7.53
C LEU A 308 -12.74 9.37 6.13
N LEU A 309 -12.48 8.43 5.21
CA LEU A 309 -12.18 8.71 3.82
C LEU A 309 -13.35 8.37 2.90
N PRO A 310 -13.66 9.22 1.88
CA PRO A 310 -14.83 9.07 1.04
C PRO A 310 -14.59 8.01 -0.04
N VAL A 311 -15.45 7.00 -0.08
CA VAL A 311 -15.40 5.93 -1.06
C VAL A 311 -16.79 5.68 -1.63
N TRP A 312 -16.94 5.72 -2.95
CA TRP A 312 -18.09 5.16 -3.61
C TRP A 312 -17.89 3.66 -3.77
N PHE A 313 -18.69 2.88 -3.05
CA PHE A 313 -18.54 1.44 -2.94
C PHE A 313 -19.70 0.71 -3.57
N MET A 314 -19.45 -0.40 -4.23
CA MET A 314 -20.46 -1.24 -4.85
C MET A 314 -20.02 -2.71 -4.85
N THR A 315 -20.96 -3.60 -4.54
CA THR A 315 -20.78 -5.04 -4.69
C THR A 315 -21.64 -5.59 -5.82
N PHE A 316 -21.13 -6.58 -6.51
CA PHE A 316 -21.81 -7.26 -7.61
C PHE A 316 -21.71 -8.79 -7.47
N ASP A 317 -22.83 -9.46 -7.32
CA ASP A 317 -22.88 -10.92 -7.39
C ASP A 317 -22.89 -11.38 -8.87
N TYR A 318 -21.86 -12.12 -9.24
CA TYR A 318 -21.80 -12.74 -10.55
C TYR A 318 -21.42 -14.21 -10.43
N LYS A 319 -22.39 -15.10 -10.75
CA LYS A 319 -22.24 -16.55 -10.70
C LYS A 319 -21.84 -17.08 -9.31
N GLY A 320 -22.41 -16.50 -8.26
CA GLY A 320 -22.19 -16.91 -6.87
C GLY A 320 -20.85 -16.44 -6.27
N LYS A 321 -20.11 -15.55 -6.98
CA LYS A 321 -18.97 -14.82 -6.42
C LYS A 321 -19.33 -13.34 -6.30
N LEU A 322 -19.10 -12.78 -5.13
CA LEU A 322 -19.21 -11.35 -4.89
C LEU A 322 -17.95 -10.65 -5.41
N TRP A 323 -18.15 -9.57 -6.17
CA TRP A 323 -17.11 -8.73 -6.72
C TRP A 323 -17.27 -7.33 -6.15
N GLU A 324 -16.16 -6.73 -5.75
CA GLU A 324 -16.14 -5.43 -5.08
C GLU A 324 -15.50 -4.37 -5.97
N TYR A 325 -16.07 -3.17 -5.94
CA TYR A 325 -15.59 -2.00 -6.67
C TYR A 325 -15.58 -0.81 -5.75
N ALA A 326 -14.52 -0.05 -5.85
CA ALA A 326 -14.37 1.19 -5.13
C ALA A 326 -13.97 2.32 -6.09
N VAL A 327 -14.53 3.50 -5.83
CA VAL A 327 -14.12 4.74 -6.48
C VAL A 327 -13.71 5.71 -5.37
N ASN A 328 -12.51 6.23 -5.47
CA ASN A 328 -12.04 7.30 -4.58
C ASN A 328 -13.00 8.48 -4.68
N GLY A 329 -13.71 8.81 -3.61
CA GLY A 329 -14.73 9.85 -3.58
C GLY A 329 -14.20 11.27 -3.74
N GLN A 330 -12.90 11.46 -3.76
CA GLN A 330 -12.23 12.74 -3.98
C GLN A 330 -11.67 12.87 -5.39
N SER A 331 -10.91 11.86 -5.86
CA SER A 331 -10.18 11.92 -7.14
C SER A 331 -10.90 11.24 -8.30
N GLY A 332 -11.88 10.39 -8.02
CA GLY A 332 -12.55 9.57 -9.02
C GLY A 332 -11.72 8.39 -9.53
N LYS A 333 -10.59 8.04 -8.86
CA LYS A 333 -9.82 6.86 -9.22
C LYS A 333 -10.62 5.59 -8.91
N VAL A 334 -10.77 4.69 -9.90
CA VAL A 334 -11.57 3.47 -9.80
C VAL A 334 -10.66 2.26 -9.66
N ALA A 335 -10.98 1.39 -8.71
CA ALA A 335 -10.37 0.08 -8.55
C ALA A 335 -11.44 -1.00 -8.38
N GLY A 336 -11.04 -2.25 -8.57
CA GLY A 336 -11.86 -3.43 -8.42
C GLY A 336 -11.54 -4.49 -9.45
N GLU A 337 -11.82 -5.73 -9.11
CA GLU A 337 -11.71 -6.85 -10.03
C GLU A 337 -13.00 -6.99 -10.85
N LEU A 338 -12.88 -7.29 -12.12
CA LEU A 338 -14.03 -7.45 -13.02
C LEU A 338 -14.23 -8.93 -13.39
N PRO A 339 -15.47 -9.45 -13.29
CA PRO A 339 -15.75 -10.76 -13.79
C PRO A 339 -15.55 -10.81 -15.30
N ILE A 340 -14.84 -11.84 -15.77
CA ILE A 340 -14.63 -12.06 -17.19
C ILE A 340 -15.76 -12.90 -17.76
N ASN A 341 -16.41 -12.39 -18.81
CA ASN A 341 -17.35 -13.17 -19.59
C ASN A 341 -16.61 -14.17 -20.48
N LYS A 342 -16.54 -15.43 -20.00
CA LYS A 342 -15.82 -16.52 -20.69
C LYS A 342 -16.32 -16.74 -22.12
N GLY A 343 -17.60 -16.50 -22.42
CA GLY A 343 -18.15 -16.63 -23.77
C GLY A 343 -17.58 -15.59 -24.74
N LYS A 344 -17.48 -14.33 -24.33
CA LYS A 344 -16.85 -13.28 -25.15
C LYS A 344 -15.36 -13.55 -25.36
N LEU A 345 -14.66 -14.04 -24.32
CA LEU A 345 -13.25 -14.41 -24.43
C LEU A 345 -13.05 -15.58 -25.41
N ALA A 346 -13.84 -16.64 -25.27
CA ALA A 346 -13.79 -17.81 -26.17
C ALA A 346 -14.06 -17.41 -27.64
N LEU A 347 -15.06 -16.54 -27.86
CA LEU A 347 -15.35 -16.01 -29.19
C LEU A 347 -14.16 -15.28 -29.80
N LEU A 348 -13.52 -14.42 -29.03
CA LEU A 348 -12.33 -13.68 -29.50
C LEU A 348 -11.17 -14.66 -29.82
N CYS A 349 -10.91 -15.62 -28.93
CA CYS A 349 -9.87 -16.62 -29.15
C CYS A 349 -10.15 -17.44 -30.43
N THR A 350 -11.41 -17.80 -30.69
CA THR A 350 -11.81 -18.50 -31.91
C THR A 350 -11.58 -17.63 -33.15
N ILE A 351 -11.98 -16.38 -33.14
CA ILE A 351 -11.76 -15.45 -34.24
C ILE A 351 -10.25 -15.29 -34.53
N ILE A 352 -9.44 -15.07 -33.51
CA ILE A 352 -7.99 -14.97 -33.69
C ILE A 352 -7.40 -16.27 -34.24
N GLY A 353 -7.82 -17.42 -33.74
CA GLY A 353 -7.39 -18.73 -34.23
C GLY A 353 -7.72 -18.94 -35.69
N VAL A 354 -8.95 -18.60 -36.10
CA VAL A 354 -9.37 -18.70 -37.53
C VAL A 354 -8.56 -17.74 -38.41
N LEU A 355 -8.37 -16.49 -37.96
CA LEU A 355 -7.55 -15.54 -38.74
C LEU A 355 -6.10 -15.99 -38.85
N ALA A 356 -5.50 -16.52 -37.80
CA ALA A 356 -4.15 -17.08 -37.84
C ALA A 356 -4.04 -18.26 -38.78
N ALA A 357 -5.02 -19.18 -38.74
CA ALA A 357 -5.07 -20.32 -39.68
C ALA A 357 -5.19 -19.86 -41.14
N LEU A 358 -6.04 -18.88 -41.42
CA LEU A 358 -6.16 -18.30 -42.77
C LEU A 358 -4.85 -17.64 -43.24
N LEU A 359 -4.18 -16.89 -42.35
CA LEU A 359 -2.88 -16.26 -42.68
C LEU A 359 -1.82 -17.33 -43.01
N ILE A 360 -1.78 -18.45 -42.27
CA ILE A 360 -0.85 -19.55 -42.55
C ILE A 360 -1.18 -20.21 -43.89
N LEU A 361 -2.45 -20.47 -44.17
CA LEU A 361 -2.89 -21.09 -45.42
C LEU A 361 -2.60 -20.21 -46.64
N PHE A 362 -2.91 -18.90 -46.56
CA PHE A 362 -2.64 -17.97 -47.65
C PHE A 362 -1.16 -17.62 -47.78
N GLY A 363 -0.42 -17.44 -46.61
CA GLY A 363 1.02 -17.18 -46.61
C GLY A 363 1.82 -18.39 -47.16
N GLY A 364 1.41 -19.62 -46.84
CA GLY A 364 1.99 -20.85 -47.41
C GLY A 364 1.77 -20.98 -48.93
N TYR A 365 0.65 -20.47 -49.44
CA TYR A 365 0.37 -20.46 -50.90
C TYR A 365 1.24 -19.47 -51.69
N PHE A 366 1.77 -18.41 -51.06
CA PHE A 366 2.66 -17.44 -51.69
C PHE A 366 4.16 -17.76 -51.57
N ILE A 367 4.54 -18.76 -50.78
CA ILE A 367 5.92 -19.20 -50.56
C ILE A 367 6.24 -20.48 -51.33
N LEU A 368 5.26 -21.23 -51.79
CA LEU A 368 5.36 -22.36 -52.74
C LEU A 368 5.14 -21.89 -54.18
#